data_e86fa6167824706a0abc71717f59ef6a
#
_entry.id   e86fa6167824706a0abc71717f59ef6a
#
_cell.length_a   1.000
_cell.length_b   1.000
_cell.length_c   1.000
_cell.angle_alpha   90.00
_cell.angle_beta   90.00
_cell.angle_gamma   90.00
#
_symmetry.space_group_name_H-M   'P 1'
#
loop_
_entity.id
_entity.type
_entity.pdbx_description
1 polymer ?
#
loop_
_entity_poly.entity_id
_entity_poly.type
_entity_poly.pdbx_seq_one_letter_code
_entity_poly.pdbx_strand_id
1 'polypeptide(L)'
;MTAHLLILYPLPKDKAAFDKAYREEHLPLAGPKLVGALGVATKRVVGPAFAPPPYHLMSDVSFPSLEALKACATSVGGQEALAHAASISTGGAPLVMVVEEG
;
A
#
# COMPACT_ATOMS: atom_id res chain seq x y z
N MET A 1 16.04 -11.52 -5.78
CA MET A 1 16.07 -10.33 -4.89
C MET A 1 14.66 -9.97 -4.49
N THR A 2 14.49 -9.61 -3.24
CA THR A 2 13.18 -9.21 -2.72
C THR A 2 12.71 -7.94 -3.41
N ALA A 3 11.45 -7.92 -3.82
CA ALA A 3 10.80 -6.75 -4.42
C ALA A 3 9.68 -6.27 -3.50
N HIS A 4 9.40 -4.98 -3.54
CA HIS A 4 8.38 -4.36 -2.70
C HIS A 4 7.43 -3.53 -3.54
N LEU A 5 6.14 -3.70 -3.29
CA LEU A 5 5.10 -2.82 -3.81
C LEU A 5 4.78 -1.83 -2.70
N LEU A 6 5.10 -0.57 -2.93
CA LEU A 6 4.90 0.50 -1.96
C LEU A 6 3.68 1.33 -2.35
N ILE A 7 2.74 1.47 -1.42
CA ILE A 7 1.53 2.24 -1.64
C ILE A 7 1.53 3.37 -0.62
N LEU A 8 1.70 4.60 -1.11
CA LEU A 8 1.75 5.79 -0.25
C LEU A 8 0.42 6.54 -0.35
N TYR A 9 -0.24 6.69 0.78
CA TYR A 9 -1.53 7.38 0.86
C TYR A 9 -1.31 8.85 1.23
N PRO A 10 -1.78 9.80 0.39
CA PRO A 10 -1.73 11.22 0.74
C PRO A 10 -2.48 11.51 2.04
N LEU A 11 -2.22 12.65 2.64
CA LEU A 11 -2.91 13.06 3.86
C LEU A 11 -4.42 13.00 3.65
N PRO A 12 -5.14 12.13 4.39
CA PRO A 12 -6.58 11.98 4.21
C PRO A 12 -7.33 13.18 4.79
N LYS A 13 -8.57 13.36 4.35
CA LYS A 13 -9.45 14.41 4.88
C LYS A 13 -9.75 14.19 6.36
N ASP A 14 -9.86 12.93 6.77
CA ASP A 14 -10.09 12.53 8.17
C ASP A 14 -9.16 11.35 8.47
N LYS A 15 -8.12 11.63 9.27
CA LYS A 15 -7.10 10.62 9.59
C LYS A 15 -7.66 9.44 10.36
N ALA A 16 -8.54 9.69 11.32
CA ALA A 16 -9.12 8.62 12.14
C ALA A 16 -10.02 7.72 11.28
N ALA A 17 -10.83 8.30 10.41
CA ALA A 17 -11.69 7.56 9.50
C ALA A 17 -10.87 6.73 8.51
N PHE A 18 -9.79 7.29 7.98
CA PHE A 18 -8.88 6.56 7.09
C PHE A 18 -8.23 5.38 7.81
N ASP A 19 -7.68 5.60 8.99
CA ASP A 19 -7.01 4.54 9.75
C ASP A 19 -7.95 3.39 10.05
N LYS A 20 -9.20 3.71 10.40
CA LYS A 20 -10.24 2.70 10.63
C LYS A 20 -10.55 1.91 9.37
N ALA A 21 -10.81 2.60 8.26
CA ALA A 21 -11.10 1.96 6.98
C ALA A 21 -9.92 1.09 6.51
N TYR A 22 -8.70 1.56 6.69
CA TYR A 22 -7.51 0.81 6.33
C TYR A 22 -7.40 -0.50 7.10
N ARG A 23 -7.54 -0.46 8.43
CA ARG A 23 -7.40 -1.64 9.28
C ARG A 23 -8.59 -2.58 9.20
N GLU A 24 -9.81 -2.04 9.19
CA GLU A 24 -11.03 -2.85 9.33
C GLU A 24 -11.60 -3.31 7.99
N GLU A 25 -11.37 -2.56 6.92
CA GLU A 25 -11.94 -2.86 5.62
C GLU A 25 -10.90 -3.25 4.59
N HIS A 26 -9.81 -2.46 4.45
CA HIS A 26 -8.82 -2.68 3.41
C HIS A 26 -7.94 -3.89 3.67
N LEU A 27 -7.29 -3.99 4.82
CA LEU A 27 -6.38 -5.10 5.11
C LEU A 27 -7.06 -6.47 5.05
N PRO A 28 -8.27 -6.64 5.63
CA PRO A 28 -8.96 -7.93 5.51
C PRO A 28 -9.37 -8.27 4.08
N LEU A 29 -9.67 -7.27 3.26
CA LEU A 29 -10.05 -7.49 1.86
C LEU A 29 -8.82 -7.76 1.00
N ALA A 30 -7.78 -6.94 1.12
CA ALA A 30 -6.61 -7.00 0.25
C ALA A 30 -5.69 -8.17 0.58
N GLY A 31 -5.51 -8.49 1.84
CA GLY A 31 -4.57 -9.53 2.27
C GLY A 31 -4.70 -10.84 1.50
N PRO A 32 -5.90 -11.47 1.47
CA PRO A 32 -6.10 -12.73 0.73
C PRO A 32 -5.92 -12.60 -0.78
N LYS A 33 -6.02 -11.40 -1.34
CA LYS A 33 -5.90 -11.14 -2.77
C LYS A 33 -4.47 -10.90 -3.24
N LEU A 34 -3.55 -10.69 -2.29
CA LEU A 34 -2.13 -10.43 -2.58
C LEU A 34 -1.35 -11.74 -2.65
N VAL A 35 -1.71 -12.59 -3.61
CA VAL A 35 -1.13 -13.92 -3.79
C VAL A 35 0.34 -13.80 -4.14
N GLY A 36 1.19 -14.57 -3.45
CA GLY A 36 2.64 -14.56 -3.64
C GLY A 36 3.37 -13.59 -2.74
N ALA A 37 2.66 -12.72 -2.01
CA ALA A 37 3.29 -11.79 -1.07
C ALA A 37 3.88 -12.53 0.13
N LEU A 38 5.04 -12.09 0.58
CA LEU A 38 5.68 -12.58 1.81
C LEU A 38 5.02 -11.97 3.04
N GLY A 39 4.55 -10.74 2.93
CA GLY A 39 3.89 -10.05 4.02
C GLY A 39 3.54 -8.61 3.64
N VAL A 40 2.77 -7.98 4.51
CA VAL A 40 2.40 -6.56 4.40
C VAL A 40 2.83 -5.86 5.67
N ALA A 41 3.66 -4.83 5.53
CA ALA A 41 4.05 -3.96 6.63
C ALA A 41 3.38 -2.61 6.46
N THR A 42 2.77 -2.11 7.53
CA THR A 42 2.16 -0.78 7.54
C THR A 42 3.11 0.17 8.24
N LYS A 43 3.44 1.28 7.57
CA LYS A 43 4.38 2.28 8.09
C LYS A 43 3.73 3.65 8.06
N ARG A 44 3.89 4.41 9.14
CA ARG A 44 3.45 5.81 9.17
C ARG A 44 4.53 6.68 8.56
N VAL A 45 4.12 7.63 7.73
CA VAL A 45 5.03 8.61 7.17
C VAL A 45 5.10 9.80 8.11
N VAL A 46 6.29 10.06 8.68
CA VAL A 46 6.48 11.09 9.70
C VAL A 46 7.41 12.21 9.24
N GLY A 47 7.96 12.11 8.05
CA GLY A 47 8.89 13.08 7.49
C GLY A 47 8.49 13.53 6.10
N PRO A 48 9.20 14.47 5.52
CA PRO A 48 10.65 14.71 5.65
C PRO A 48 11.06 15.29 7.02
N ALA A 49 12.37 15.25 7.29
CA ALA A 49 12.93 15.53 8.60
C ALA A 49 12.58 16.91 9.17
N PHE A 50 12.40 17.92 8.30
CA PHE A 50 12.23 19.31 8.71
C PHE A 50 10.97 19.96 8.14
N ALA A 51 9.98 19.18 7.74
CA ALA A 51 8.72 19.66 7.16
C ALA A 51 7.59 18.69 7.47
N PRO A 52 6.33 19.13 7.39
CA PRO A 52 5.20 18.21 7.52
C PRO A 52 5.24 17.13 6.44
N PRO A 53 4.87 15.88 6.76
CA PRO A 53 4.88 14.81 5.76
C PRO A 53 3.80 15.05 4.68
N PRO A 54 4.13 14.84 3.39
CA PRO A 54 3.14 14.94 2.31
C PRO A 54 2.21 13.73 2.24
N TYR A 55 2.57 12.65 2.93
CA TYR A 55 1.82 11.40 2.97
C TYR A 55 1.51 11.02 4.40
N HIS A 56 0.47 10.23 4.60
CA HIS A 56 0.02 9.79 5.91
C HIS A 56 0.55 8.40 6.26
N LEU A 57 0.44 7.46 5.32
CA LEU A 57 0.70 6.05 5.58
C LEU A 57 1.28 5.39 4.34
N MET A 58 2.14 4.40 4.56
CA MET A 58 2.69 3.57 3.49
C MET A 58 2.42 2.10 3.79
N SER A 59 1.87 1.39 2.80
CA SER A 59 1.84 -0.08 2.80
C SER A 59 3.06 -0.58 2.06
N ASP A 60 3.79 -1.50 2.67
CA ASP A 60 4.95 -2.16 2.07
C ASP A 60 4.61 -3.64 1.91
N VAL A 61 4.31 -4.06 0.69
CA VAL A 61 3.99 -5.44 0.37
C VAL A 61 5.24 -6.08 -0.24
N SER A 62 5.81 -7.06 0.45
CA SER A 62 7.05 -7.72 0.01
C SER A 62 6.78 -8.99 -0.76
N PHE A 63 7.63 -9.25 -1.76
CA PHE A 63 7.56 -10.41 -2.65
C PHE A 63 8.95 -11.02 -2.78
N PRO A 64 9.06 -12.35 -3.03
CA PRO A 64 10.36 -12.99 -3.18
C PRO A 64 11.13 -12.54 -4.43
N SER A 65 10.43 -12.01 -5.44
CA SER A 65 11.03 -11.58 -6.69
C SER A 65 10.17 -10.53 -7.38
N LEU A 66 10.76 -9.83 -8.35
CA LEU A 66 10.02 -8.88 -9.16
C LEU A 66 8.95 -9.58 -10.02
N GLU A 67 9.24 -10.79 -10.51
CA GLU A 67 8.27 -11.57 -11.28
C GLU A 67 7.04 -11.91 -10.45
N ALA A 68 7.24 -12.31 -9.19
CA ALA A 68 6.13 -12.62 -8.28
C ALA A 68 5.29 -11.36 -8.01
N LEU A 69 5.94 -10.22 -7.84
CA LEU A 69 5.25 -8.93 -7.64
C LEU A 69 4.41 -8.58 -8.86
N LYS A 70 5.00 -8.65 -10.06
CA LYS A 70 4.29 -8.33 -11.31
C LYS A 70 3.10 -9.27 -11.54
N ALA A 71 3.28 -10.55 -11.28
CA ALA A 71 2.20 -11.53 -11.41
C ALA A 71 1.02 -11.19 -10.47
N CYS A 72 1.31 -10.80 -9.25
CA CYS A 72 0.28 -10.37 -8.30
C CYS A 72 -0.40 -9.08 -8.75
N ALA A 73 0.38 -8.06 -9.09
CA ALA A 73 -0.14 -6.73 -9.45
C ALA A 73 -1.02 -6.76 -10.70
N THR A 74 -0.76 -7.68 -11.64
CA THR A 74 -1.55 -7.84 -12.86
C THR A 74 -2.69 -8.86 -12.70
N SER A 75 -2.77 -9.56 -11.57
CA SER A 75 -3.87 -10.49 -11.29
C SER A 75 -5.16 -9.73 -10.98
N VAL A 76 -6.29 -10.41 -11.14
CA VAL A 76 -7.60 -9.84 -10.76
C VAL A 76 -7.61 -9.43 -9.30
N GLY A 77 -7.11 -10.31 -8.40
CA GLY A 77 -7.05 -10.01 -6.98
C GLY A 77 -6.17 -8.81 -6.65
N GLY A 78 -4.99 -8.72 -7.28
CA GLY A 78 -4.08 -7.58 -7.09
C GLY A 78 -4.70 -6.27 -7.55
N GLN A 79 -5.38 -6.28 -8.69
CA GLN A 79 -6.08 -5.09 -9.19
C GLN A 79 -7.24 -4.67 -8.29
N GLU A 80 -7.99 -5.64 -7.76
CA GLU A 80 -9.06 -5.36 -6.80
C GLU A 80 -8.51 -4.75 -5.51
N ALA A 81 -7.38 -5.24 -5.01
CA ALA A 81 -6.72 -4.71 -3.83
C ALA A 81 -6.28 -3.26 -4.06
N LEU A 82 -5.67 -2.96 -5.21
CA LEU A 82 -5.25 -1.61 -5.55
C LEU A 82 -6.44 -0.66 -5.76
N ALA A 83 -7.51 -1.14 -6.36
CA ALA A 83 -8.74 -0.36 -6.53
C ALA A 83 -9.36 -0.01 -5.18
N HIS A 84 -9.37 -0.95 -4.24
CA HIS A 84 -9.88 -0.69 -2.89
C HIS A 84 -8.99 0.31 -2.15
N ALA A 85 -7.66 0.20 -2.30
CA ALA A 85 -6.72 1.19 -1.76
C ALA A 85 -7.06 2.60 -2.26
N ALA A 86 -7.31 2.75 -3.55
CA ALA A 86 -7.71 4.03 -4.12
C ALA A 86 -9.04 4.53 -3.54
N SER A 87 -9.99 3.64 -3.30
CA SER A 87 -11.32 4.01 -2.79
C SER A 87 -11.29 4.59 -1.38
N ILE A 88 -10.35 4.17 -0.54
CA ILE A 88 -10.23 4.71 0.82
C ILE A 88 -9.31 5.93 0.90
N SER A 89 -8.62 6.29 -0.18
CA SER A 89 -7.66 7.39 -0.23
C SER A 89 -8.36 8.72 -0.47
N THR A 90 -8.87 9.34 0.58
CA THR A 90 -9.68 10.56 0.51
C THR A 90 -8.87 11.81 0.23
N GLY A 91 -7.57 11.79 0.44
CA GLY A 91 -6.67 12.92 0.19
C GLY A 91 -6.16 13.01 -1.24
N GLY A 92 -6.53 12.08 -2.10
CA GLY A 92 -6.06 11.97 -3.48
C GLY A 92 -5.65 10.55 -3.81
N ALA A 93 -5.33 10.28 -5.07
CA ALA A 93 -4.90 8.95 -5.50
C ALA A 93 -3.62 8.54 -4.77
N PRO A 94 -3.51 7.27 -4.31
CA PRO A 94 -2.27 6.79 -3.70
C PRO A 94 -1.15 6.72 -4.75
N LEU A 95 0.08 7.00 -4.29
CA LEU A 95 1.27 6.80 -5.11
C LEU A 95 1.70 5.35 -4.97
N VAL A 96 1.84 4.65 -6.11
CA VAL A 96 2.25 3.25 -6.13
C VAL A 96 3.63 3.16 -6.75
N MET A 97 4.58 2.58 -6.03
CA MET A 97 5.94 2.39 -6.51
C MET A 97 6.35 0.94 -6.37
N VAL A 98 7.24 0.51 -7.28
CA VAL A 98 7.85 -0.81 -7.24
C VAL A 98 9.34 -0.61 -7.02
N VAL A 99 9.89 -1.28 -5.99
CA VAL A 99 11.32 -1.23 -5.69
C VAL A 99 11.87 -2.64 -5.54
N GLU A 100 13.16 -2.80 -5.84
CA GLU A 100 13.89 -4.04 -5.56
C GLU A 100 15.00 -3.73 -4.59
N GLU A 101 15.36 -4.72 -3.78
CA GLU A 101 16.54 -4.61 -2.92
C GLU A 101 17.79 -4.69 -3.80
N GLY A 102 18.66 -3.74 -3.62
CA GLY A 102 19.88 -3.62 -4.39
C GLY A 102 21.04 -4.52 -4.01
#